data_a63517f91fed8b1c4bf741b945613d4d
#
_entry.id   a63517f91fed8b1c4bf741b945613d4d
#
_cell.length_a   1.000
_cell.length_b   1.000
_cell.length_c   1.000
_cell.angle_alpha   90.00
_cell.angle_beta   90.00
_cell.angle_gamma   90.00
#
_symmetry.space_group_name_H-M   'P 1'
#
loop_
_entity.id
_entity.type
_entity.pdbx_description
1 polymer ?
#
loop_
_entity_poly.entity_id
_entity_poly.type
_entity_poly.pdbx_seq_one_letter_code
_entity_poly.pdbx_strand_id
1 'polypeptide(L)'
;MKQLRLGIAAGAAALLGGCALYHPLPLAHGPDLAGRLAALRTEVPATRPGAPARRIATDSPLDIDDVGFLAVLNDPELRSEPGQADVAQASLLQSSLLPNPAASVSYGALLGGEGTTPAWAASLTEDLKSILTYHTRKKSARLQTQQVNADLLWQEWQIAQKARLLALDLYYGQQSLDLGRRELGLLDREVKEVQAATQAGNLDLSALAPLLTAKAAAEQAVASLGLTQMQNWQALDALLGLDPQVRFAIAAPALPPLPADLAPLLADLPDRRPDLVALQLGYRSADEDVRSAIIGQFPAFAVGGQWAQDNTDVRSGGPTATFDLPVFDRNQGQVRQTRATRLLLNEQYQSRLDDAFGTVKGLDAQIRRLSEDVRNASVAAAAAEKISASARRAYAQGNMDQRSLADFETTALDRRIEALALERSLGETQITLTVELGLGLPQTRIVPARKS
;
A
#
# COMPACT_ATOMS: atom_id res chain seq x y z
N MET A 1 -10.92 33.83 55.29
CA MET A 1 -11.83 33.73 54.11
C MET A 1 -11.24 34.31 52.82
N LYS A 2 -10.54 35.47 52.81
CA LYS A 2 -9.92 36.01 51.55
C LYS A 2 -8.79 35.15 50.99
N GLN A 3 -7.93 34.57 51.83
CA GLN A 3 -6.82 33.71 51.35
C GLN A 3 -7.28 32.36 50.83
N LEU A 4 -8.37 31.80 51.32
CA LEU A 4 -8.95 30.55 50.83
C LEU A 4 -9.59 30.74 49.45
N ARG A 5 -10.20 31.91 49.17
CA ARG A 5 -10.76 32.25 47.86
C ARG A 5 -9.69 32.48 46.80
N LEU A 6 -8.54 33.04 47.18
CA LEU A 6 -7.39 33.23 46.30
C LEU A 6 -6.75 31.88 45.90
N GLY A 7 -6.63 30.94 46.85
CA GLY A 7 -6.10 29.60 46.60
C GLY A 7 -6.98 28.76 45.67
N ILE A 8 -8.31 28.85 45.81
CA ILE A 8 -9.27 28.16 44.92
C ILE A 8 -9.27 28.77 43.54
N ALA A 9 -9.18 30.09 43.38
CA ALA A 9 -9.11 30.75 42.08
C ALA A 9 -7.78 30.46 41.34
N ALA A 10 -6.65 30.42 42.05
CA ALA A 10 -5.36 30.05 41.49
C ALA A 10 -5.28 28.57 41.08
N GLY A 11 -5.89 27.65 41.85
CA GLY A 11 -6.00 26.24 41.52
C GLY A 11 -6.89 26.00 40.28
N ALA A 12 -8.04 26.71 40.17
CA ALA A 12 -8.90 26.65 39.00
C ALA A 12 -8.25 27.24 37.74
N ALA A 13 -7.46 28.29 37.86
CA ALA A 13 -6.70 28.87 36.74
C ALA A 13 -5.56 27.96 36.25
N ALA A 14 -4.91 27.20 37.16
CA ALA A 14 -3.88 26.23 36.79
C ALA A 14 -4.45 25.00 36.06
N LEU A 15 -5.70 24.61 36.33
CA LEU A 15 -6.39 23.51 35.62
C LEU A 15 -6.86 23.90 34.21
N LEU A 16 -6.97 25.20 33.89
CA LEU A 16 -7.37 25.70 32.58
C LEU A 16 -6.17 25.91 31.60
N GLY A 17 -4.93 25.81 32.07
CA GLY A 17 -3.72 26.06 31.28
C GLY A 17 -3.33 24.97 30.30
N GLY A 18 -4.09 23.87 30.23
CA GLY A 18 -3.79 22.70 29.36
C GLY A 18 -4.66 22.57 28.08
N CYS A 19 -5.47 23.57 27.74
CA CYS A 19 -6.36 23.47 26.61
C CYS A 19 -5.59 23.65 25.29
N ALA A 20 -5.61 22.62 24.42
CA ALA A 20 -5.13 22.76 23.05
C ALA A 20 -6.01 23.79 22.31
N LEU A 21 -5.35 24.73 21.61
CA LEU A 21 -6.04 25.73 20.80
C LEU A 21 -6.51 25.06 19.49
N TYR A 22 -7.78 25.28 19.15
CA TYR A 22 -8.32 24.82 17.87
C TYR A 22 -7.78 25.71 16.73
N HIS A 23 -7.18 25.04 15.73
CA HIS A 23 -6.79 25.69 14.48
C HIS A 23 -7.59 25.05 13.34
N PRO A 24 -8.39 25.82 12.58
CA PRO A 24 -9.10 25.30 11.42
C PRO A 24 -8.11 24.87 10.35
N LEU A 25 -8.33 23.69 9.75
CA LEU A 25 -7.57 23.18 8.62
C LEU A 25 -8.51 23.17 7.38
N PRO A 26 -8.45 24.23 6.52
CA PRO A 26 -9.31 24.29 5.35
C PRO A 26 -8.90 23.24 4.31
N LEU A 27 -9.90 22.68 3.61
CA LEU A 27 -9.66 21.77 2.48
C LEU A 27 -9.16 22.58 1.27
N ALA A 28 -8.26 21.98 0.49
CA ALA A 28 -7.83 22.54 -0.79
C ALA A 28 -8.99 22.54 -1.81
N HIS A 29 -9.06 23.57 -2.66
CA HIS A 29 -10.11 23.69 -3.68
C HIS A 29 -9.68 23.19 -5.07
N GLY A 30 -8.46 22.71 -5.24
CA GLY A 30 -7.93 22.22 -6.52
C GLY A 30 -6.97 21.07 -6.37
N PRO A 31 -6.65 20.37 -7.49
CA PRO A 31 -5.70 19.27 -7.48
C PRO A 31 -4.28 19.79 -7.23
N ASP A 32 -3.46 18.97 -6.56
CA ASP A 32 -2.03 19.21 -6.34
C ASP A 32 -1.24 18.21 -7.18
N LEU A 33 -1.22 18.44 -8.51
CA LEU A 33 -0.51 17.62 -9.47
C LEU A 33 0.77 18.32 -9.95
N ALA A 34 1.85 17.55 -10.10
CA ALA A 34 3.10 18.07 -10.60
C ALA A 34 3.08 18.21 -12.13
N GLY A 35 3.29 19.41 -12.66
CA GLY A 35 3.28 19.69 -14.10
C GLY A 35 4.54 19.19 -14.84
N ARG A 36 5.53 18.62 -14.14
CA ARG A 36 6.78 18.09 -14.73
C ARG A 36 7.44 17.10 -13.77
N LEU A 37 8.20 16.16 -14.31
CA LEU A 37 8.90 15.12 -13.56
C LEU A 37 9.88 15.72 -12.50
N ALA A 38 10.59 16.78 -12.84
CA ALA A 38 11.54 17.45 -11.95
C ALA A 38 10.89 18.16 -10.74
N ALA A 39 9.55 18.30 -10.71
CA ALA A 39 8.83 18.85 -9.56
C ALA A 39 8.48 17.79 -8.50
N LEU A 40 8.67 16.52 -8.81
CA LEU A 40 8.47 15.42 -7.87
C LEU A 40 9.54 15.39 -6.78
N ARG A 41 9.23 14.76 -5.67
CA ARG A 41 10.24 14.38 -4.66
C ARG A 41 11.12 13.28 -5.25
N THR A 42 12.44 13.52 -5.23
CA THR A 42 13.43 12.63 -5.86
C THR A 42 14.46 12.08 -4.88
N GLU A 43 14.40 12.47 -3.61
CA GLU A 43 15.33 12.01 -2.58
C GLU A 43 14.80 10.75 -1.91
N VAL A 44 15.43 9.62 -2.20
CA VAL A 44 15.15 8.35 -1.54
C VAL A 44 15.85 8.33 -0.20
N PRO A 45 15.13 8.19 0.94
CA PRO A 45 15.74 8.12 2.26
C PRO A 45 16.76 6.99 2.36
N ALA A 46 17.81 7.19 3.16
CA ALA A 46 18.80 6.15 3.42
C ALA A 46 18.14 4.94 4.10
N THR A 47 18.25 3.77 3.50
CA THR A 47 17.65 2.51 3.99
C THR A 47 18.41 1.88 5.16
N ARG A 48 19.64 2.36 5.44
CA ARG A 48 20.50 1.90 6.55
C ARG A 48 21.17 3.10 7.21
N PRO A 49 21.40 3.07 8.52
CA PRO A 49 22.21 4.09 9.18
C PRO A 49 23.58 4.18 8.51
N GLY A 50 23.95 5.39 8.05
CA GLY A 50 25.22 5.65 7.38
C GLY A 50 25.26 5.44 5.86
N ALA A 51 24.19 4.96 5.23
CA ALA A 51 24.08 4.96 3.78
C ALA A 51 23.75 6.38 3.28
N PRO A 52 24.31 6.85 2.15
CA PRO A 52 23.93 8.13 1.58
C PRO A 52 22.48 8.08 1.05
N ALA A 53 21.74 9.16 1.21
CA ALA A 53 20.48 9.34 0.51
C ALA A 53 20.75 9.32 -1.01
N ARG A 54 19.92 8.56 -1.76
CA ARG A 54 20.00 8.49 -3.22
C ARG A 54 19.06 9.52 -3.81
N ARG A 55 19.55 10.33 -4.77
CA ARG A 55 18.71 11.21 -5.57
C ARG A 55 18.47 10.58 -6.93
N ILE A 56 17.21 10.51 -7.34
CA ILE A 56 16.81 10.01 -8.66
C ILE A 56 17.04 11.13 -9.69
N ALA A 57 17.77 10.83 -10.77
CA ALA A 57 18.01 11.75 -11.86
C ALA A 57 16.79 11.78 -12.80
N THR A 58 16.14 12.94 -12.93
CA THR A 58 14.93 13.10 -13.74
C THR A 58 15.18 13.62 -15.16
N ASP A 59 16.45 13.86 -15.51
CA ASP A 59 16.93 14.33 -16.80
C ASP A 59 17.41 13.22 -17.74
N SER A 60 17.42 12.00 -17.26
CA SER A 60 17.78 10.77 -18.00
C SER A 60 16.60 9.78 -18.03
N PRO A 61 16.61 8.79 -18.97
CA PRO A 61 15.62 7.73 -18.93
C PRO A 61 15.60 7.02 -17.57
N LEU A 62 14.40 6.87 -16.98
CA LEU A 62 14.23 6.25 -15.68
C LEU A 62 14.21 4.73 -15.80
N ASP A 63 14.90 4.04 -14.92
CA ASP A 63 14.71 2.59 -14.77
C ASP A 63 13.41 2.27 -14.02
N ILE A 64 12.97 1.01 -14.09
CA ILE A 64 11.72 0.58 -13.48
C ILE A 64 11.75 0.72 -11.94
N ASP A 65 12.91 0.58 -11.31
CA ASP A 65 13.06 0.72 -9.87
C ASP A 65 12.99 2.19 -9.46
N ASP A 66 13.59 3.10 -10.24
CA ASP A 66 13.47 4.54 -10.02
C ASP A 66 12.02 5.01 -10.13
N VAL A 67 11.26 4.48 -11.11
CA VAL A 67 9.81 4.75 -11.23
C VAL A 67 9.05 4.23 -10.00
N GLY A 68 9.39 3.04 -9.51
CA GLY A 68 8.83 2.49 -8.28
C GLY A 68 9.09 3.38 -7.05
N PHE A 69 10.32 3.85 -6.87
CA PHE A 69 10.67 4.78 -5.77
C PHE A 69 9.97 6.13 -5.91
N LEU A 70 9.89 6.69 -7.12
CA LEU A 70 9.16 7.94 -7.35
C LEU A 70 7.68 7.79 -7.00
N ALA A 71 7.06 6.64 -7.28
CA ALA A 71 5.68 6.37 -6.90
C ALA A 71 5.52 6.39 -5.37
N VAL A 72 6.35 5.66 -4.62
CA VAL A 72 6.29 5.66 -3.15
C VAL A 72 6.47 7.06 -2.57
N LEU A 73 7.36 7.88 -3.14
CA LEU A 73 7.63 9.23 -2.64
C LEU A 73 6.52 10.24 -2.94
N ASN A 74 5.73 10.03 -4.00
CA ASN A 74 4.84 11.06 -4.55
C ASN A 74 3.38 10.63 -4.66
N ASP A 75 3.06 9.34 -4.48
CA ASP A 75 1.70 8.83 -4.59
C ASP A 75 0.74 9.63 -3.69
N PRO A 76 -0.39 10.15 -4.24
CA PRO A 76 -1.34 10.92 -3.47
C PRO A 76 -2.01 10.15 -2.32
N GLU A 77 -2.21 8.83 -2.46
CA GLU A 77 -2.81 7.99 -1.41
C GLU A 77 -1.84 7.84 -0.23
N LEU A 78 -0.54 7.64 -0.50
CA LEU A 78 0.50 7.54 0.53
C LEU A 78 0.76 8.85 1.28
N ARG A 79 0.32 10.00 0.75
CA ARG A 79 0.39 11.29 1.48
C ARG A 79 -0.39 11.28 2.80
N SER A 80 -1.38 10.41 2.95
CA SER A 80 -2.15 10.24 4.17
C SER A 80 -1.49 9.34 5.22
N GLU A 81 -0.47 8.56 4.86
CA GLU A 81 0.19 7.59 5.75
C GLU A 81 0.78 8.20 7.03
N PRO A 82 1.51 9.34 6.98
CA PRO A 82 2.00 9.98 8.21
C PRO A 82 0.87 10.27 9.19
N GLY A 83 -0.29 10.73 8.69
CA GLY A 83 -1.49 10.96 9.51
C GLY A 83 -2.04 9.66 10.13
N GLN A 84 -2.03 8.55 9.40
CA GLN A 84 -2.46 7.24 9.94
C GLN A 84 -1.50 6.75 11.04
N ALA A 85 -0.19 6.88 10.82
CA ALA A 85 0.82 6.57 11.83
C ALA A 85 0.69 7.45 13.06
N ASP A 86 0.44 8.75 12.90
CA ASP A 86 0.21 9.70 14.00
C ASP A 86 -1.05 9.37 14.80
N VAL A 87 -2.16 8.98 14.14
CA VAL A 87 -3.38 8.51 14.81
C VAL A 87 -3.10 7.25 15.64
N ALA A 88 -2.34 6.29 15.11
CA ALA A 88 -1.96 5.09 15.84
C ALA A 88 -1.07 5.42 17.07
N GLN A 89 -0.13 6.36 16.91
CA GLN A 89 0.72 6.86 17.99
C GLN A 89 -0.10 7.60 19.07
N ALA A 90 -1.05 8.43 18.65
CA ALA A 90 -1.94 9.13 19.59
C ALA A 90 -2.81 8.14 20.38
N SER A 91 -3.30 7.07 19.72
CA SER A 91 -4.03 5.99 20.39
C SER A 91 -3.17 5.22 21.40
N LEU A 92 -1.89 4.98 21.07
CA LEU A 92 -0.92 4.40 22.03
C LEU A 92 -0.68 5.33 23.20
N LEU A 93 -0.50 6.65 22.98
CA LEU A 93 -0.36 7.63 24.03
C LEU A 93 -1.58 7.61 24.96
N GLN A 94 -2.80 7.69 24.40
CA GLN A 94 -4.04 7.64 25.18
C GLN A 94 -4.16 6.36 26.00
N SER A 95 -3.80 5.21 25.43
CA SER A 95 -3.81 3.91 26.11
C SER A 95 -2.70 3.77 27.17
N SER A 96 -1.70 4.64 27.12
CA SER A 96 -0.57 4.70 28.05
C SER A 96 -0.78 5.65 29.22
N LEU A 97 -1.91 6.37 29.24
CA LEU A 97 -2.26 7.24 30.36
C LEU A 97 -2.99 6.43 31.46
N LEU A 98 -2.63 6.69 32.69
CA LEU A 98 -3.42 6.23 33.84
C LEU A 98 -4.72 7.03 33.90
N PRO A 99 -5.80 6.46 34.44
CA PRO A 99 -7.02 7.21 34.68
C PRO A 99 -6.74 8.37 35.66
N ASN A 100 -7.47 9.44 35.46
CA ASN A 100 -7.40 10.55 36.45
C ASN A 100 -8.23 10.21 37.66
N PRO A 101 -7.75 10.54 38.89
CA PRO A 101 -8.58 10.49 40.09
C PRO A 101 -9.82 11.36 39.93
N ALA A 102 -10.96 10.84 40.35
CA ALA A 102 -12.21 11.57 40.33
C ALA A 102 -12.37 12.37 41.66
N ALA A 103 -12.52 13.68 41.53
CA ALA A 103 -12.83 14.54 42.67
C ALA A 103 -14.29 14.99 42.61
N SER A 104 -15.01 14.90 43.69
CA SER A 104 -16.36 15.46 43.78
C SER A 104 -16.46 16.42 44.97
N VAL A 105 -17.23 17.47 44.79
CA VAL A 105 -17.58 18.44 45.86
C VAL A 105 -19.08 18.68 45.79
N SER A 106 -19.74 18.55 46.89
CA SER A 106 -21.15 18.87 47.04
C SER A 106 -21.37 19.92 48.13
N TYR A 107 -22.34 20.78 47.91
CA TYR A 107 -22.75 21.81 48.86
C TYR A 107 -24.27 21.81 48.95
N GLY A 108 -24.79 21.65 50.17
CA GLY A 108 -26.20 21.68 50.49
C GLY A 108 -26.54 22.96 51.28
N ALA A 109 -27.26 23.91 50.64
CA ALA A 109 -27.76 25.07 51.33
C ALA A 109 -28.89 24.68 52.26
N LEU A 110 -28.95 25.27 53.44
CA LEU A 110 -30.05 25.07 54.38
C LEU A 110 -31.26 25.88 53.87
N LEU A 111 -32.33 25.18 53.46
CA LEU A 111 -33.57 25.81 52.95
C LEU A 111 -34.70 25.85 53.96
N GLY A 112 -34.51 25.19 55.13
CA GLY A 112 -35.48 25.12 56.26
C GLY A 112 -35.20 23.93 57.15
N GLY A 113 -35.81 23.90 58.34
CA GLY A 113 -35.64 22.84 59.34
C GLY A 113 -34.65 23.19 60.44
N GLU A 114 -34.35 22.21 61.32
CA GLU A 114 -33.44 22.37 62.47
C GLU A 114 -32.00 22.15 62.01
N GLY A 115 -31.32 23.18 61.55
CA GLY A 115 -29.90 23.13 61.18
C GLY A 115 -29.26 24.51 61.39
N THR A 116 -27.95 24.54 61.64
CA THR A 116 -27.21 25.79 61.96
C THR A 116 -26.25 26.18 60.85
N THR A 117 -25.84 25.24 60.03
CA THR A 117 -24.80 25.45 58.97
C THR A 117 -25.13 24.72 57.67
N PRO A 118 -24.68 25.22 56.51
CA PRO A 118 -24.77 24.46 55.24
C PRO A 118 -23.95 23.16 55.34
N ALA A 119 -24.48 22.07 54.74
CA ALA A 119 -23.76 20.84 54.61
C ALA A 119 -22.79 20.92 53.42
N TRP A 120 -21.62 20.29 53.49
CA TRP A 120 -20.72 20.10 52.36
C TRP A 120 -20.04 18.74 52.43
N ALA A 121 -19.71 18.20 51.28
CA ALA A 121 -18.87 17.01 51.21
C ALA A 121 -17.87 17.13 50.04
N ALA A 122 -16.70 16.56 50.27
CA ALA A 122 -15.67 16.42 49.24
C ALA A 122 -15.16 14.99 49.24
N SER A 123 -14.93 14.40 48.06
CA SER A 123 -14.31 13.10 47.94
C SER A 123 -13.27 13.08 46.81
N LEU A 124 -12.28 12.22 47.00
CA LEU A 124 -11.28 11.89 45.99
C LEU A 124 -11.24 10.36 45.87
N THR A 125 -11.44 9.84 44.66
CA THR A 125 -11.50 8.39 44.39
C THR A 125 -10.67 8.00 43.18
N GLU A 126 -10.09 6.80 43.19
CA GLU A 126 -9.29 6.22 42.08
C GLU A 126 -9.86 4.85 41.67
N ASP A 127 -9.99 4.60 40.37
CA ASP A 127 -10.47 3.34 39.81
C ASP A 127 -9.32 2.33 39.67
N LEU A 128 -9.31 1.32 40.52
CA LEU A 128 -8.29 0.28 40.54
C LEU A 128 -8.44 -0.72 39.35
N LYS A 129 -9.65 -0.92 38.82
CA LYS A 129 -9.87 -1.80 37.66
C LYS A 129 -9.12 -1.28 36.43
N SER A 130 -9.13 0.02 36.21
CA SER A 130 -8.39 0.67 35.13
C SER A 130 -6.88 0.51 35.28
N ILE A 131 -6.36 0.47 36.49
CA ILE A 131 -4.94 0.20 36.78
C ILE A 131 -4.59 -1.25 36.49
N LEU A 132 -5.45 -2.20 36.85
CA LEU A 132 -5.23 -3.63 36.56
C LEU A 132 -5.20 -3.94 35.03
N THR A 133 -6.04 -3.27 34.25
CA THR A 133 -6.08 -3.44 32.80
C THR A 133 -5.05 -2.60 32.05
N TYR A 134 -4.36 -1.66 32.71
CA TYR A 134 -3.43 -0.72 32.11
C TYR A 134 -2.35 -1.40 31.27
N HIS A 135 -1.70 -2.43 31.84
CA HIS A 135 -0.58 -3.11 31.18
C HIS A 135 -1.00 -3.81 29.88
N THR A 136 -2.11 -4.56 29.92
CA THR A 136 -2.64 -5.27 28.75
C THR A 136 -3.12 -4.29 27.67
N ARG A 137 -3.84 -3.22 28.06
CA ARG A 137 -4.31 -2.16 27.19
C ARG A 137 -3.16 -1.43 26.48
N LYS A 138 -2.13 -1.04 27.24
CA LYS A 138 -0.93 -0.40 26.68
C LYS A 138 -0.17 -1.31 25.71
N LYS A 139 -0.06 -2.61 26.05
CA LYS A 139 0.62 -3.59 25.21
C LYS A 139 -0.16 -3.87 23.92
N SER A 140 -1.49 -4.01 24.00
CA SER A 140 -2.37 -4.12 22.84
C SER A 140 -2.20 -2.92 21.91
N ALA A 141 -2.32 -1.69 22.42
CA ALA A 141 -2.18 -0.46 21.63
C ALA A 141 -0.80 -0.34 20.98
N ARG A 142 0.29 -0.76 21.66
CA ARG A 142 1.63 -0.79 21.08
C ARG A 142 1.74 -1.75 19.93
N LEU A 143 1.14 -2.94 20.05
CA LEU A 143 1.11 -3.94 18.98
C LEU A 143 0.27 -3.47 17.80
N GLN A 144 -0.86 -2.78 18.05
CA GLN A 144 -1.67 -2.14 17.00
C GLN A 144 -0.90 -1.05 16.26
N THR A 145 -0.14 -0.21 16.95
CA THR A 145 0.71 0.80 16.29
C THR A 145 1.76 0.14 15.39
N GLN A 146 2.37 -0.96 15.84
CA GLN A 146 3.32 -1.72 15.03
C GLN A 146 2.63 -2.40 13.85
N GLN A 147 1.41 -2.91 14.02
CA GLN A 147 0.58 -3.47 12.95
C GLN A 147 0.32 -2.42 11.87
N VAL A 148 -0.16 -1.22 12.25
CA VAL A 148 -0.40 -0.11 11.31
C VAL A 148 0.85 0.21 10.50
N ASN A 149 2.01 0.32 11.14
CA ASN A 149 3.27 0.58 10.44
C ASN A 149 3.65 -0.54 9.44
N ALA A 150 3.33 -1.79 9.75
CA ALA A 150 3.56 -2.91 8.85
C ALA A 150 2.57 -2.91 7.67
N ASP A 151 1.30 -2.56 7.92
CA ASP A 151 0.28 -2.40 6.87
C ASP A 151 0.64 -1.26 5.92
N LEU A 152 1.11 -0.11 6.43
CA LEU A 152 1.57 1.02 5.61
C LEU A 152 2.77 0.61 4.74
N LEU A 153 3.76 -0.09 5.29
CA LEU A 153 4.89 -0.60 4.53
C LEU A 153 4.45 -1.56 3.41
N TRP A 154 3.43 -2.38 3.65
CA TRP A 154 2.87 -3.24 2.62
C TRP A 154 2.19 -2.45 1.51
N GLN A 155 1.48 -1.37 1.82
CA GLN A 155 0.89 -0.46 0.84
C GLN A 155 1.97 0.21 -0.02
N GLU A 156 3.06 0.71 0.58
CA GLU A 156 4.21 1.24 -0.16
C GLU A 156 4.77 0.21 -1.16
N TRP A 157 4.89 -1.06 -0.74
CA TRP A 157 5.39 -2.12 -1.61
C TRP A 157 4.47 -2.41 -2.79
N GLN A 158 3.16 -2.42 -2.56
CA GLN A 158 2.17 -2.61 -3.62
C GLN A 158 2.18 -1.46 -4.63
N ILE A 159 2.32 -0.22 -4.18
CA ILE A 159 2.41 0.96 -5.05
C ILE A 159 3.71 0.91 -5.87
N ALA A 160 4.84 0.61 -5.25
CA ALA A 160 6.11 0.46 -5.96
C ALA A 160 6.02 -0.66 -7.02
N GLN A 161 5.43 -1.81 -6.68
CA GLN A 161 5.23 -2.90 -7.63
C GLN A 161 4.35 -2.47 -8.81
N LYS A 162 3.22 -1.84 -8.54
CA LYS A 162 2.30 -1.37 -9.58
C LYS A 162 2.97 -0.35 -10.52
N ALA A 163 3.77 0.56 -9.98
CA ALA A 163 4.52 1.53 -10.79
C ALA A 163 5.59 0.85 -11.66
N ARG A 164 6.31 -0.15 -11.11
CA ARG A 164 7.31 -0.94 -11.85
C ARG A 164 6.68 -1.74 -12.99
N LEU A 165 5.51 -2.36 -12.75
CA LEU A 165 4.75 -3.08 -13.77
C LEU A 165 4.28 -2.15 -14.88
N LEU A 166 3.72 -0.98 -14.53
CA LEU A 166 3.30 0.02 -15.51
C LEU A 166 4.48 0.57 -16.32
N ALA A 167 5.65 0.78 -15.71
CA ALA A 167 6.85 1.20 -16.43
C ALA A 167 7.33 0.11 -17.39
N LEU A 168 7.29 -1.16 -16.98
CA LEU A 168 7.60 -2.30 -17.84
C LEU A 168 6.64 -2.38 -19.05
N ASP A 169 5.34 -2.25 -18.78
CA ASP A 169 4.29 -2.26 -19.80
C ASP A 169 4.44 -1.12 -20.80
N LEU A 170 4.78 0.08 -20.31
CA LEU A 170 5.03 1.23 -21.16
C LEU A 170 6.25 1.03 -22.06
N TYR A 171 7.32 0.44 -21.54
CA TYR A 171 8.52 0.15 -22.31
C TYR A 171 8.26 -0.86 -23.45
N TYR A 172 7.69 -2.03 -23.12
CA TYR A 172 7.40 -3.05 -24.13
C TYR A 172 6.23 -2.65 -25.03
N GLY A 173 5.23 -1.97 -24.49
CA GLY A 173 4.09 -1.46 -25.24
C GLY A 173 4.50 -0.46 -26.31
N GLN A 174 5.46 0.45 -26.00
CA GLN A 174 6.00 1.38 -27.00
C GLN A 174 6.69 0.65 -28.15
N GLN A 175 7.52 -0.36 -27.85
CA GLN A 175 8.18 -1.14 -28.90
C GLN A 175 7.19 -1.90 -29.78
N SER A 176 6.18 -2.53 -29.18
CA SER A 176 5.12 -3.23 -29.90
C SER A 176 4.31 -2.28 -30.78
N LEU A 177 4.00 -1.09 -30.28
CA LEU A 177 3.31 -0.05 -31.06
C LEU A 177 4.12 0.43 -32.26
N ASP A 178 5.44 0.59 -32.10
CA ASP A 178 6.32 1.02 -33.19
C ASP A 178 6.46 -0.07 -34.25
N LEU A 179 6.50 -1.36 -33.87
CA LEU A 179 6.50 -2.48 -34.81
C LEU A 179 5.16 -2.61 -35.55
N GLY A 180 4.04 -2.52 -34.84
CA GLY A 180 2.70 -2.56 -35.44
C GLY A 180 2.46 -1.41 -36.41
N ARG A 181 2.98 -0.23 -36.16
CA ARG A 181 2.94 0.90 -37.11
C ARG A 181 3.77 0.64 -38.35
N ARG A 182 4.92 -0.03 -38.23
CA ARG A 182 5.74 -0.44 -39.38
C ARG A 182 5.02 -1.48 -40.21
N GLU A 183 4.41 -2.47 -39.58
CA GLU A 183 3.59 -3.48 -40.26
C GLU A 183 2.44 -2.85 -41.03
N LEU A 184 1.67 -1.98 -40.40
CA LEU A 184 0.58 -1.25 -41.05
C LEU A 184 1.09 -0.43 -42.25
N GLY A 185 2.27 0.19 -42.11
CA GLY A 185 2.90 0.92 -43.25
C GLY A 185 3.34 0.01 -44.40
N LEU A 186 3.71 -1.25 -44.16
CA LEU A 186 3.97 -2.25 -45.20
C LEU A 186 2.68 -2.64 -45.90
N LEU A 187 1.65 -3.02 -45.15
CA LEU A 187 0.35 -3.42 -45.69
C LEU A 187 -0.32 -2.29 -46.48
N ASP A 188 -0.20 -1.04 -46.01
CA ASP A 188 -0.74 0.13 -46.73
C ASP A 188 -0.07 0.33 -48.12
N ARG A 189 1.24 0.10 -48.23
CA ARG A 189 1.95 0.14 -49.50
C ARG A 189 1.52 -1.00 -50.43
N GLU A 190 1.44 -2.22 -49.90
CA GLU A 190 1.05 -3.39 -50.67
C GLU A 190 -0.38 -3.28 -51.22
N VAL A 191 -1.32 -2.80 -50.36
CA VAL A 191 -2.70 -2.53 -50.82
C VAL A 191 -2.73 -1.53 -51.96
N LYS A 192 -1.95 -0.44 -51.92
CA LYS A 192 -1.88 0.56 -52.99
C LYS A 192 -1.31 -0.02 -54.31
N GLU A 193 -0.28 -0.84 -54.22
CA GLU A 193 0.35 -1.48 -55.39
C GLU A 193 -0.58 -2.49 -56.06
N VAL A 194 -1.22 -3.39 -55.26
CA VAL A 194 -2.18 -4.36 -55.77
C VAL A 194 -3.41 -3.66 -56.34
N GLN A 195 -3.89 -2.59 -55.69
CA GLN A 195 -5.01 -1.81 -56.20
C GLN A 195 -4.69 -1.15 -57.55
N ALA A 196 -3.50 -0.58 -57.71
CA ALA A 196 -3.05 -0.01 -58.99
C ALA A 196 -2.91 -1.09 -60.12
N ALA A 197 -2.35 -2.26 -59.78
CA ALA A 197 -2.24 -3.38 -60.71
C ALA A 197 -3.60 -3.95 -61.15
N THR A 198 -4.56 -4.00 -60.22
CA THR A 198 -5.94 -4.42 -60.50
C THR A 198 -6.65 -3.41 -61.38
N GLN A 199 -6.49 -2.11 -61.13
CA GLN A 199 -7.04 -1.06 -61.98
C GLN A 199 -6.45 -1.07 -63.42
N ALA A 200 -5.18 -1.44 -63.55
CA ALA A 200 -4.51 -1.63 -64.83
C ALA A 200 -4.89 -2.94 -65.56
N GLY A 201 -5.72 -3.79 -64.92
CA GLY A 201 -6.11 -5.09 -65.47
C GLY A 201 -5.04 -6.18 -65.37
N ASN A 202 -3.96 -5.95 -64.61
CA ASN A 202 -2.86 -6.88 -64.46
C ASN A 202 -3.08 -7.91 -63.32
N LEU A 203 -4.01 -7.65 -62.41
CA LEU A 203 -4.36 -8.55 -61.31
C LEU A 203 -5.88 -8.65 -61.16
N ASP A 204 -6.35 -9.80 -60.68
CA ASP A 204 -7.76 -10.02 -60.33
C ASP A 204 -8.12 -9.30 -58.99
N LEU A 205 -9.37 -8.83 -58.91
CA LEU A 205 -9.88 -8.15 -57.72
C LEU A 205 -9.84 -9.04 -56.47
N SER A 206 -9.87 -10.35 -56.62
CA SER A 206 -9.74 -11.33 -55.53
C SER A 206 -8.41 -11.23 -54.78
N ALA A 207 -7.36 -10.74 -55.42
CA ALA A 207 -6.06 -10.51 -54.78
C ALA A 207 -6.10 -9.37 -53.72
N LEU A 208 -7.02 -8.43 -53.83
CA LEU A 208 -7.13 -7.28 -52.94
C LEU A 208 -7.84 -7.61 -51.62
N ALA A 209 -8.82 -8.52 -51.61
CA ALA A 209 -9.64 -8.78 -50.44
C ALA A 209 -8.86 -9.27 -49.20
N PRO A 210 -7.92 -10.24 -49.28
CA PRO A 210 -7.14 -10.66 -48.12
C PRO A 210 -6.23 -9.56 -47.58
N LEU A 211 -5.68 -8.70 -48.44
CA LEU A 211 -4.83 -7.58 -48.04
C LEU A 211 -5.61 -6.49 -47.29
N LEU A 212 -6.82 -6.17 -47.75
CA LEU A 212 -7.71 -5.24 -47.04
C LEU A 212 -8.09 -5.79 -45.67
N THR A 213 -8.31 -7.09 -45.54
CA THR A 213 -8.58 -7.75 -44.26
C THR A 213 -7.38 -7.68 -43.31
N ALA A 214 -6.17 -7.99 -43.80
CA ALA A 214 -4.93 -7.89 -43.02
C ALA A 214 -4.65 -6.45 -42.61
N LYS A 215 -4.83 -5.48 -43.50
CA LYS A 215 -4.68 -4.06 -43.17
C LYS A 215 -5.66 -3.61 -42.08
N ALA A 216 -6.94 -3.98 -42.17
CA ALA A 216 -7.94 -3.64 -41.16
C ALA A 216 -7.61 -4.28 -39.83
N ALA A 217 -7.11 -5.50 -39.78
CA ALA A 217 -6.64 -6.16 -38.56
C ALA A 217 -5.44 -5.43 -37.95
N ALA A 218 -4.46 -5.02 -38.74
CA ALA A 218 -3.29 -4.25 -38.29
C ALA A 218 -3.70 -2.85 -37.76
N GLU A 219 -4.64 -2.17 -38.44
CA GLU A 219 -5.20 -0.89 -37.96
C GLU A 219 -5.86 -1.04 -36.58
N GLN A 220 -6.66 -2.08 -36.38
CA GLN A 220 -7.29 -2.40 -35.10
C GLN A 220 -6.25 -2.72 -34.01
N ALA A 221 -5.21 -3.50 -34.34
CA ALA A 221 -4.13 -3.83 -33.42
C ALA A 221 -3.36 -2.58 -32.96
N VAL A 222 -2.98 -1.70 -33.90
CA VAL A 222 -2.29 -0.44 -33.59
C VAL A 222 -3.18 0.48 -32.74
N ALA A 223 -4.47 0.59 -33.06
CA ALA A 223 -5.40 1.39 -32.27
C ALA A 223 -5.55 0.85 -30.82
N SER A 224 -5.66 -0.47 -30.67
CA SER A 224 -5.72 -1.13 -29.35
C SER A 224 -4.44 -0.93 -28.53
N LEU A 225 -3.26 -1.12 -29.15
CA LEU A 225 -1.98 -0.87 -28.49
C LEU A 225 -1.83 0.60 -28.06
N GLY A 226 -2.25 1.54 -28.95
CA GLY A 226 -2.23 2.97 -28.63
C GLY A 226 -3.13 3.35 -27.46
N LEU A 227 -4.33 2.76 -27.39
CA LEU A 227 -5.24 2.95 -26.27
C LEU A 227 -4.66 2.40 -24.96
N THR A 228 -4.13 1.19 -24.99
CA THR A 228 -3.48 0.56 -23.82
C THR A 228 -2.30 1.41 -23.33
N GLN A 229 -1.48 1.89 -24.24
CA GLN A 229 -0.34 2.77 -23.91
C GLN A 229 -0.80 4.07 -23.22
N MET A 230 -1.88 4.67 -23.71
CA MET A 230 -2.46 5.87 -23.10
C MET A 230 -3.02 5.57 -21.69
N GLN A 231 -3.71 4.44 -21.51
CA GLN A 231 -4.24 4.02 -20.21
C GLN A 231 -3.12 3.74 -19.20
N ASN A 232 -2.04 3.09 -19.61
CA ASN A 232 -0.88 2.83 -18.75
C ASN A 232 -0.19 4.13 -18.33
N TRP A 233 -0.07 5.11 -19.24
CA TRP A 233 0.44 6.44 -18.89
C TRP A 233 -0.46 7.14 -17.87
N GLN A 234 -1.77 7.15 -18.08
CA GLN A 234 -2.71 7.76 -17.14
C GLN A 234 -2.64 7.10 -15.75
N ALA A 235 -2.53 5.77 -15.70
CA ALA A 235 -2.38 5.04 -14.45
C ALA A 235 -1.05 5.37 -13.74
N LEU A 236 0.05 5.48 -14.50
CA LEU A 236 1.35 5.85 -13.94
C LEU A 236 1.39 7.30 -13.47
N ASP A 237 0.85 8.23 -14.27
CA ASP A 237 0.75 9.65 -13.87
C ASP A 237 -0.05 9.81 -12.57
N ALA A 238 -1.14 9.05 -12.41
CA ALA A 238 -1.94 9.07 -11.18
C ALA A 238 -1.13 8.58 -9.97
N LEU A 239 -0.35 7.49 -10.10
CA LEU A 239 0.52 6.99 -9.03
C LEU A 239 1.65 7.97 -8.67
N LEU A 240 2.16 8.70 -9.66
CA LEU A 240 3.22 9.67 -9.45
C LEU A 240 2.71 11.06 -9.02
N GLY A 241 1.39 11.28 -9.02
CA GLY A 241 0.80 12.60 -8.78
C GLY A 241 1.17 13.61 -9.87
N LEU A 242 1.36 13.17 -11.12
CA LEU A 242 1.70 13.98 -12.26
C LEU A 242 0.44 14.44 -13.03
N ASP A 243 0.58 15.58 -13.71
CA ASP A 243 -0.41 16.00 -14.71
C ASP A 243 -0.47 14.95 -15.84
N PRO A 244 -1.66 14.55 -16.34
CA PRO A 244 -1.83 13.50 -17.35
C PRO A 244 -1.14 13.75 -18.69
N GLN A 245 -0.57 14.92 -18.92
CA GLN A 245 0.18 15.26 -20.14
C GLN A 245 1.70 15.08 -20.00
N VAL A 246 2.20 14.83 -18.80
CA VAL A 246 3.64 14.64 -18.56
C VAL A 246 4.08 13.31 -19.17
N ARG A 247 5.17 13.36 -19.95
CA ARG A 247 5.79 12.16 -20.55
C ARG A 247 7.28 12.20 -20.28
N PHE A 248 7.84 11.02 -20.05
CA PHE A 248 9.28 10.85 -19.84
C PHE A 248 9.77 9.55 -20.47
N ALA A 249 11.06 9.42 -20.65
CA ALA A 249 11.66 8.21 -21.20
C ALA A 249 11.84 7.15 -20.11
N ILE A 250 11.49 5.90 -20.45
CA ILE A 250 11.73 4.74 -19.60
C ILE A 250 12.88 3.95 -20.21
N ALA A 251 13.87 3.62 -19.39
CA ALA A 251 15.03 2.85 -19.79
C ALA A 251 14.67 1.37 -20.03
N ALA A 252 15.53 0.66 -20.76
CA ALA A 252 15.41 -0.79 -20.89
C ALA A 252 15.40 -1.45 -19.51
N PRO A 253 14.39 -2.28 -19.20
CA PRO A 253 14.23 -2.83 -17.86
C PRO A 253 15.38 -3.77 -17.51
N ALA A 254 16.04 -3.50 -16.38
CA ALA A 254 17.00 -4.41 -15.77
C ALA A 254 16.27 -5.24 -14.70
N LEU A 255 15.90 -6.45 -15.05
CA LEU A 255 15.18 -7.33 -14.11
C LEU A 255 16.14 -7.93 -13.08
N PRO A 256 15.75 -8.01 -11.80
CA PRO A 256 16.59 -8.60 -10.78
C PRO A 256 16.83 -10.10 -11.07
N PRO A 257 18.02 -10.61 -10.75
CA PRO A 257 18.30 -12.03 -10.91
C PRO A 257 17.38 -12.84 -10.00
N LEU A 258 16.84 -13.93 -10.55
CA LEU A 258 16.01 -14.86 -9.78
C LEU A 258 16.85 -15.61 -8.74
N PRO A 259 16.31 -15.83 -7.53
CA PRO A 259 16.96 -16.68 -6.54
C PRO A 259 17.13 -18.11 -7.07
N ALA A 260 18.32 -18.69 -6.89
CA ALA A 260 18.59 -20.06 -7.31
C ALA A 260 17.81 -21.10 -6.49
N ASP A 261 17.52 -20.79 -5.22
CA ASP A 261 16.75 -21.64 -4.30
C ASP A 261 15.69 -20.79 -3.57
N LEU A 262 14.44 -21.20 -3.68
CA LEU A 262 13.30 -20.58 -3.02
C LEU A 262 13.04 -21.13 -1.62
N ALA A 263 13.56 -22.30 -1.27
CA ALA A 263 13.24 -22.95 0.01
C ALA A 263 13.60 -22.10 1.25
N PRO A 264 14.79 -21.49 1.37
CA PRO A 264 15.12 -20.62 2.49
C PRO A 264 14.24 -19.35 2.50
N LEU A 265 13.93 -18.80 1.32
CA LEU A 265 13.12 -17.60 1.21
C LEU A 265 11.67 -17.84 1.62
N LEU A 266 11.13 -19.02 1.30
CA LEU A 266 9.80 -19.44 1.73
C LEU A 266 9.76 -19.70 3.25
N ALA A 267 10.79 -20.26 3.84
CA ALA A 267 10.86 -20.47 5.28
C ALA A 267 10.84 -19.14 6.07
N ASP A 268 11.49 -18.10 5.54
CA ASP A 268 11.55 -16.79 6.17
C ASP A 268 10.38 -15.86 5.79
N LEU A 269 9.48 -16.31 4.91
CA LEU A 269 8.38 -15.51 4.38
C LEU A 269 7.50 -14.88 5.47
N PRO A 270 7.12 -15.61 6.55
CA PRO A 270 6.30 -15.07 7.64
C PRO A 270 6.91 -13.85 8.34
N ASP A 271 8.24 -13.77 8.42
CA ASP A 271 8.96 -12.68 9.10
C ASP A 271 9.43 -11.58 8.14
N ARG A 272 9.28 -11.81 6.83
CA ARG A 272 9.79 -10.92 5.78
C ARG A 272 8.70 -10.09 5.13
N ARG A 273 7.52 -10.66 4.92
CA ARG A 273 6.39 -9.96 4.29
C ARG A 273 5.67 -9.07 5.29
N PRO A 274 5.56 -7.75 5.01
CA PRO A 274 4.92 -6.82 5.94
C PRO A 274 3.47 -7.15 6.27
N ASP A 275 2.68 -7.64 5.31
CA ASP A 275 1.28 -8.03 5.54
C ASP A 275 1.14 -9.23 6.48
N LEU A 276 2.04 -10.22 6.39
CA LEU A 276 2.08 -11.34 7.34
C LEU A 276 2.52 -10.90 8.74
N VAL A 277 3.51 -10.00 8.79
CA VAL A 277 3.97 -9.39 10.07
C VAL A 277 2.83 -8.58 10.70
N ALA A 278 2.08 -7.81 9.91
CA ALA A 278 0.93 -7.04 10.38
C ALA A 278 -0.15 -7.96 11.01
N LEU A 279 -0.50 -9.06 10.33
CA LEU A 279 -1.45 -10.04 10.85
C LEU A 279 -0.96 -10.72 12.14
N GLN A 280 0.34 -11.03 12.26
CA GLN A 280 0.92 -11.56 13.50
C GLN A 280 0.84 -10.54 14.64
N LEU A 281 1.11 -9.26 14.37
CA LEU A 281 1.01 -8.19 15.37
C LEU A 281 -0.44 -7.97 15.79
N GLY A 282 -1.38 -7.96 14.84
CA GLY A 282 -2.82 -7.90 15.10
C GLY A 282 -3.31 -9.05 15.96
N TYR A 283 -2.90 -10.29 15.66
CA TYR A 283 -3.22 -11.45 16.48
C TYR A 283 -2.70 -11.31 17.92
N ARG A 284 -1.45 -10.87 18.09
CA ARG A 284 -0.86 -10.63 19.43
C ARG A 284 -1.59 -9.51 20.18
N SER A 285 -2.02 -8.47 19.47
CA SER A 285 -2.83 -7.39 20.06
C SER A 285 -4.18 -7.93 20.54
N ALA A 286 -4.88 -8.70 19.70
CA ALA A 286 -6.14 -9.34 20.09
C ALA A 286 -6.00 -10.32 21.28
N ASP A 287 -4.84 -11.00 21.41
CA ASP A 287 -4.58 -11.84 22.60
C ASP A 287 -4.48 -11.01 23.89
N GLU A 288 -3.85 -9.82 23.83
CA GLU A 288 -3.84 -8.89 24.98
C GLU A 288 -5.24 -8.32 25.27
N ASP A 289 -6.06 -8.09 24.21
CA ASP A 289 -7.45 -7.65 24.39
C ASP A 289 -8.31 -8.75 25.07
N VAL A 290 -8.08 -10.02 24.75
CA VAL A 290 -8.71 -11.14 25.45
C VAL A 290 -8.32 -11.13 26.93
N ARG A 291 -7.04 -10.95 27.27
CA ARG A 291 -6.55 -10.85 28.65
C ARG A 291 -7.19 -9.68 29.38
N SER A 292 -7.25 -8.51 28.73
CA SER A 292 -7.89 -7.31 29.25
C SER A 292 -9.38 -7.55 29.52
N ALA A 293 -10.09 -8.22 28.60
CA ALA A 293 -11.51 -8.54 28.77
C ALA A 293 -11.74 -9.54 29.91
N ILE A 294 -10.85 -10.52 30.11
CA ILE A 294 -10.92 -11.47 31.24
C ILE A 294 -10.69 -10.74 32.58
N ILE A 295 -9.69 -9.87 32.65
CA ILE A 295 -9.46 -9.01 33.84
C ILE A 295 -10.70 -8.12 34.07
N GLY A 296 -11.31 -7.63 32.99
CA GLY A 296 -12.53 -6.83 33.02
C GLY A 296 -13.75 -7.52 33.66
N GLN A 297 -13.70 -8.86 33.88
CA GLN A 297 -14.74 -9.60 34.61
C GLN A 297 -14.75 -9.31 36.12
N PHE A 298 -13.63 -8.81 36.69
CA PHE A 298 -13.62 -8.39 38.06
C PHE A 298 -14.51 -7.16 38.25
N PRO A 299 -15.17 -7.03 39.45
CA PRO A 299 -15.95 -5.85 39.77
C PRO A 299 -15.14 -4.57 39.58
N ALA A 300 -15.78 -3.48 39.16
CA ALA A 300 -15.17 -2.16 39.29
C ALA A 300 -14.99 -1.86 40.79
N PHE A 301 -13.80 -1.47 41.16
CA PHE A 301 -13.42 -1.19 42.52
C PHE A 301 -12.67 0.14 42.59
N ALA A 302 -13.29 1.13 43.25
CA ALA A 302 -12.68 2.41 43.45
C ALA A 302 -12.38 2.60 44.96
N VAL A 303 -11.21 3.14 45.25
CA VAL A 303 -10.79 3.48 46.59
C VAL A 303 -10.56 4.99 46.73
N GLY A 304 -10.78 5.55 47.91
CA GLY A 304 -10.59 6.98 48.10
C GLY A 304 -10.74 7.42 49.52
N GLY A 305 -10.92 8.73 49.68
CA GLY A 305 -11.24 9.36 50.94
C GLY A 305 -12.37 10.36 50.76
N GLN A 306 -13.17 10.51 51.78
CA GLN A 306 -14.20 11.54 51.84
C GLN A 306 -14.08 12.37 53.12
N TRP A 307 -14.52 13.62 53.01
CA TRP A 307 -14.65 14.56 54.11
C TRP A 307 -16.00 15.24 53.97
N ALA A 308 -16.73 15.35 55.06
CA ALA A 308 -18.05 15.95 55.04
C ALA A 308 -18.29 16.74 56.34
N GLN A 309 -19.14 17.74 56.22
CA GLN A 309 -19.76 18.45 57.37
C GLN A 309 -21.26 18.43 57.13
N ASP A 310 -22.01 18.02 58.12
CA ASP A 310 -23.47 18.07 58.09
C ASP A 310 -24.03 19.44 58.49
N ASN A 311 -25.33 19.56 58.46
CA ASN A 311 -26.04 20.79 58.85
C ASN A 311 -26.09 21.06 60.33
N THR A 312 -25.53 20.17 61.14
CA THR A 312 -25.37 20.37 62.66
C THR A 312 -23.92 20.67 63.04
N ASP A 313 -23.03 21.00 62.06
CA ASP A 313 -21.59 21.26 62.19
C ASP A 313 -20.77 20.04 62.67
N VAL A 314 -21.30 18.81 62.48
CA VAL A 314 -20.54 17.59 62.74
C VAL A 314 -19.67 17.31 61.54
N ARG A 315 -18.34 17.18 61.77
CA ARG A 315 -17.35 16.89 60.77
C ARG A 315 -16.98 15.42 60.81
N SER A 316 -17.00 14.80 59.63
CA SER A 316 -16.62 13.41 59.45
C SER A 316 -15.61 13.27 58.29
N GLY A 317 -14.77 12.26 58.37
CA GLY A 317 -13.84 11.93 57.31
C GLY A 317 -13.37 10.50 57.45
N GLY A 318 -13.08 9.87 56.31
CA GLY A 318 -12.62 8.49 56.33
C GLY A 318 -12.36 7.92 54.95
N PRO A 319 -11.77 6.72 54.87
CA PRO A 319 -11.61 6.02 53.60
C PRO A 319 -12.96 5.60 53.06
N THR A 320 -13.06 5.59 51.73
CA THR A 320 -14.20 5.08 50.97
C THR A 320 -13.76 3.97 50.01
N ALA A 321 -14.58 2.96 49.91
CA ALA A 321 -14.44 1.90 48.94
C ALA A 321 -15.80 1.70 48.25
N THR A 322 -15.80 1.82 46.92
CA THR A 322 -17.00 1.63 46.11
C THR A 322 -16.73 0.48 45.17
N PHE A 323 -17.66 -0.45 45.07
CA PHE A 323 -17.56 -1.57 44.14
C PHE A 323 -18.92 -1.87 43.50
N ASP A 324 -18.89 -2.17 42.19
CA ASP A 324 -20.07 -2.59 41.48
C ASP A 324 -20.29 -4.10 41.66
N LEU A 325 -21.55 -4.51 41.87
CA LEU A 325 -21.89 -5.93 41.90
C LEU A 325 -22.26 -6.40 40.49
N PRO A 326 -21.42 -7.21 39.81
CA PRO A 326 -21.68 -7.66 38.45
C PRO A 326 -22.70 -8.79 38.42
N VAL A 327 -23.97 -8.49 38.77
CA VAL A 327 -25.05 -9.48 38.82
C VAL A 327 -25.49 -9.89 37.44
N PHE A 328 -25.63 -8.94 36.52
CA PHE A 328 -26.12 -9.16 35.17
C PHE A 328 -25.03 -9.19 34.12
N ASP A 329 -24.13 -8.20 34.17
CA ASP A 329 -23.01 -8.07 33.24
C ASP A 329 -21.68 -8.36 33.96
N ARG A 330 -21.07 -9.50 33.58
CA ARG A 330 -19.75 -9.96 34.02
C ARG A 330 -18.72 -9.85 32.91
N ASN A 331 -18.90 -8.90 31.99
CA ASN A 331 -18.06 -8.70 30.80
C ASN A 331 -18.04 -9.92 29.84
N GLN A 332 -19.03 -10.83 29.96
CA GLN A 332 -19.07 -12.07 29.17
C GLN A 332 -19.22 -11.80 27.66
N GLY A 333 -19.93 -10.73 27.28
CA GLY A 333 -20.06 -10.30 25.89
C GLY A 333 -18.72 -9.91 25.30
N GLN A 334 -17.97 -9.05 25.98
CA GLN A 334 -16.65 -8.60 25.56
C GLN A 334 -15.63 -9.73 25.47
N VAL A 335 -15.64 -10.66 26.45
CA VAL A 335 -14.77 -11.86 26.41
C VAL A 335 -15.08 -12.73 25.21
N ARG A 336 -16.36 -12.92 24.85
CA ARG A 336 -16.74 -13.68 23.64
C ARG A 336 -16.30 -12.96 22.37
N GLN A 337 -16.52 -11.65 22.30
CA GLN A 337 -16.15 -10.83 21.14
C GLN A 337 -14.63 -10.87 20.90
N THR A 338 -13.83 -10.59 21.93
CA THR A 338 -12.36 -10.57 21.79
C THR A 338 -11.79 -11.95 21.45
N ARG A 339 -12.37 -13.03 22.00
CA ARG A 339 -12.00 -14.41 21.60
C ARG A 339 -12.32 -14.71 20.14
N ALA A 340 -13.49 -14.28 19.68
CA ALA A 340 -13.88 -14.44 18.27
C ALA A 340 -12.97 -13.63 17.34
N THR A 341 -12.63 -12.38 17.68
CA THR A 341 -11.69 -11.55 16.93
C THR A 341 -10.29 -12.20 16.86
N ARG A 342 -9.79 -12.72 17.98
CA ARG A 342 -8.51 -13.44 18.00
C ARG A 342 -8.52 -14.67 17.09
N LEU A 343 -9.61 -15.47 17.11
CA LEU A 343 -9.74 -16.63 16.22
C LEU A 343 -9.79 -16.20 14.75
N LEU A 344 -10.57 -15.17 14.45
CA LEU A 344 -10.65 -14.60 13.09
C LEU A 344 -9.27 -14.19 12.56
N LEU A 345 -8.47 -13.49 13.35
CA LEU A 345 -7.12 -13.07 12.95
C LEU A 345 -6.16 -14.27 12.78
N ASN A 346 -6.33 -15.33 13.56
CA ASN A 346 -5.57 -16.57 13.38
C ASN A 346 -5.87 -17.21 12.02
N GLU A 347 -7.15 -17.35 11.67
CA GLU A 347 -7.59 -17.90 10.38
C GLU A 347 -7.18 -17.00 9.20
N GLN A 348 -7.27 -15.69 9.36
CA GLN A 348 -6.80 -14.74 8.34
C GLN A 348 -5.30 -14.84 8.10
N TYR A 349 -4.51 -14.98 9.17
CA TYR A 349 -3.07 -15.20 9.04
C TYR A 349 -2.75 -16.50 8.31
N GLN A 350 -3.40 -17.61 8.70
CA GLN A 350 -3.18 -18.90 8.06
C GLN A 350 -3.56 -18.85 6.57
N SER A 351 -4.72 -18.30 6.24
CA SER A 351 -5.17 -18.14 4.86
C SER A 351 -4.19 -17.28 4.03
N ARG A 352 -3.73 -16.15 4.59
CA ARG A 352 -2.77 -15.28 3.90
C ARG A 352 -1.41 -15.97 3.69
N LEU A 353 -0.98 -16.78 4.65
CA LEU A 353 0.25 -17.55 4.56
C LEU A 353 0.15 -18.62 3.47
N ASP A 354 -0.95 -19.36 3.43
CA ASP A 354 -1.19 -20.40 2.43
C ASP A 354 -1.26 -19.81 1.02
N ASP A 355 -1.96 -18.67 0.86
CA ASP A 355 -2.04 -17.91 -0.40
C ASP A 355 -0.66 -17.44 -0.87
N ALA A 356 0.16 -16.91 0.04
CA ALA A 356 1.50 -16.45 -0.26
C ALA A 356 2.41 -17.58 -0.74
N PHE A 357 2.38 -18.73 -0.04
CA PHE A 357 3.12 -19.93 -0.45
C PHE A 357 2.64 -20.46 -1.81
N GLY A 358 1.34 -20.54 -2.03
CA GLY A 358 0.74 -20.97 -3.29
C GLY A 358 1.14 -20.05 -4.44
N THR A 359 1.04 -18.74 -4.24
CA THR A 359 1.39 -17.72 -5.22
C THR A 359 2.87 -17.79 -5.61
N VAL A 360 3.78 -17.84 -4.64
CA VAL A 360 5.23 -17.94 -4.91
C VAL A 360 5.57 -19.18 -5.74
N LYS A 361 5.01 -20.35 -5.38
CA LYS A 361 5.24 -21.60 -6.14
C LYS A 361 4.64 -21.54 -7.54
N GLY A 362 3.47 -20.94 -7.67
CA GLY A 362 2.81 -20.74 -8.97
C GLY A 362 3.63 -19.83 -9.89
N LEU A 363 4.12 -18.70 -9.36
CA LEU A 363 4.95 -17.75 -10.10
C LEU A 363 6.29 -18.37 -10.51
N ASP A 364 6.94 -19.17 -9.66
CA ASP A 364 8.17 -19.89 -10.02
C ASP A 364 7.95 -20.86 -11.20
N ALA A 365 6.87 -21.64 -11.14
CA ALA A 365 6.53 -22.55 -12.23
C ALA A 365 6.23 -21.79 -13.55
N GLN A 366 5.52 -20.66 -13.44
CA GLN A 366 5.21 -19.79 -14.59
C GLN A 366 6.48 -19.17 -15.19
N ILE A 367 7.42 -18.69 -14.35
CA ILE A 367 8.70 -18.13 -14.80
C ILE A 367 9.52 -19.17 -15.57
N ARG A 368 9.61 -20.41 -15.07
CA ARG A 368 10.31 -21.50 -15.77
C ARG A 368 9.72 -21.72 -17.17
N ARG A 369 8.39 -21.78 -17.26
CA ARG A 369 7.70 -21.95 -18.55
C ARG A 369 7.92 -20.75 -19.46
N LEU A 370 7.68 -19.53 -18.99
CA LEU A 370 7.88 -18.31 -19.77
C LEU A 370 9.34 -18.15 -20.23
N SER A 371 10.32 -18.56 -19.44
CA SER A 371 11.74 -18.52 -19.83
C SER A 371 12.06 -19.42 -21.01
N GLU A 372 11.40 -20.57 -21.12
CA GLU A 372 11.49 -21.45 -22.29
C GLU A 372 10.79 -20.84 -23.51
N ASP A 373 9.58 -20.30 -23.31
CA ASP A 373 8.79 -19.69 -24.38
C ASP A 373 9.48 -18.44 -24.95
N VAL A 374 10.04 -17.56 -24.10
CA VAL A 374 10.84 -16.39 -24.52
C VAL A 374 12.05 -16.83 -25.34
N ARG A 375 12.77 -17.87 -24.88
CA ARG A 375 13.93 -18.37 -25.62
C ARG A 375 13.55 -18.87 -27.02
N ASN A 376 12.49 -19.66 -27.11
CA ASN A 376 12.00 -20.21 -28.37
C ASN A 376 11.50 -19.09 -29.29
N ALA A 377 10.73 -18.15 -28.81
CA ALA A 377 10.21 -17.00 -29.54
C ALA A 377 11.36 -16.09 -30.04
N SER A 378 12.37 -15.84 -29.20
CA SER A 378 13.54 -15.03 -29.56
C SER A 378 14.36 -15.69 -30.67
N VAL A 379 14.53 -17.03 -30.65
CA VAL A 379 15.19 -17.77 -31.72
C VAL A 379 14.37 -17.70 -33.03
N ALA A 380 13.04 -17.86 -32.94
CA ALA A 380 12.15 -17.76 -34.09
C ALA A 380 12.15 -16.34 -34.69
N ALA A 381 12.09 -15.30 -33.84
CA ALA A 381 12.16 -13.91 -34.30
C ALA A 381 13.50 -13.60 -35.00
N ALA A 382 14.62 -14.03 -34.43
CA ALA A 382 15.94 -13.85 -35.02
C ALA A 382 16.09 -14.61 -36.37
N ALA A 383 15.49 -15.80 -36.50
CA ALA A 383 15.46 -16.54 -37.76
C ALA A 383 14.60 -15.83 -38.83
N ALA A 384 13.41 -15.35 -38.44
CA ALA A 384 12.54 -14.60 -39.34
C ALA A 384 13.20 -13.30 -39.85
N GLU A 385 13.88 -12.55 -38.94
CA GLU A 385 14.62 -11.33 -39.32
C GLU A 385 15.76 -11.63 -40.34
N LYS A 386 16.51 -12.74 -40.13
CA LYS A 386 17.55 -13.16 -41.13
C LYS A 386 16.95 -13.49 -42.46
N ILE A 387 15.78 -14.15 -42.49
CA ILE A 387 15.07 -14.48 -43.74
C ILE A 387 14.59 -13.20 -44.41
N SER A 388 13.95 -12.28 -43.68
CA SER A 388 13.51 -11.00 -44.19
C SER A 388 14.67 -10.15 -44.72
N ALA A 389 15.83 -10.13 -44.07
CA ALA A 389 17.03 -9.45 -44.56
C ALA A 389 17.57 -10.09 -45.86
N SER A 390 17.41 -11.40 -46.02
CA SER A 390 17.78 -12.10 -47.30
C SER A 390 16.78 -11.81 -48.40
N ALA A 391 15.49 -11.76 -48.08
CA ALA A 391 14.42 -11.38 -49.00
C ALA A 391 14.61 -9.94 -49.53
N ARG A 392 14.96 -8.98 -48.68
CA ARG A 392 15.30 -7.59 -49.08
C ARG A 392 16.44 -7.56 -50.11
N ARG A 393 17.48 -8.38 -49.90
CA ARG A 393 18.61 -8.48 -50.86
C ARG A 393 18.18 -9.10 -52.20
N ALA A 394 17.39 -10.18 -52.15
CA ALA A 394 16.86 -10.82 -53.36
C ALA A 394 15.96 -9.86 -54.16
N TYR A 395 15.10 -9.11 -53.49
CA TYR A 395 14.27 -8.07 -54.11
C TYR A 395 15.11 -6.98 -54.77
N ALA A 396 16.12 -6.45 -54.04
CA ALA A 396 17.03 -5.44 -54.61
C ALA A 396 17.82 -5.91 -55.83
N GLN A 397 18.00 -7.24 -55.99
CA GLN A 397 18.63 -7.87 -57.16
C GLN A 397 17.63 -8.23 -58.26
N GLY A 398 16.33 -7.96 -58.09
CA GLY A 398 15.29 -8.32 -59.04
C GLY A 398 14.92 -9.82 -59.04
N ASN A 399 15.39 -10.59 -58.04
CA ASN A 399 15.18 -12.04 -57.95
C ASN A 399 13.94 -12.42 -57.08
N MET A 400 13.18 -11.42 -56.61
CA MET A 400 11.97 -11.60 -55.80
C MET A 400 10.97 -10.51 -56.15
N ASP A 401 9.69 -10.84 -56.08
CA ASP A 401 8.61 -9.87 -56.24
C ASP A 401 8.31 -9.14 -54.91
N GLN A 402 7.63 -8.00 -55.01
CA GLN A 402 7.30 -7.12 -53.89
C GLN A 402 6.41 -7.80 -52.85
N ARG A 403 5.43 -8.61 -53.28
CA ARG A 403 4.51 -9.30 -52.41
C ARG A 403 5.22 -10.33 -51.51
N SER A 404 6.09 -11.15 -52.13
CA SER A 404 6.91 -12.12 -51.40
C SER A 404 7.83 -11.44 -50.39
N LEU A 405 8.38 -10.25 -50.71
CA LEU A 405 9.16 -9.46 -49.75
C LEU A 405 8.29 -9.02 -48.59
N ALA A 406 7.11 -8.46 -48.85
CA ALA A 406 6.19 -7.97 -47.79
C ALA A 406 5.75 -9.10 -46.85
N ASP A 407 5.47 -10.31 -47.38
CA ASP A 407 5.13 -11.50 -46.58
C ASP A 407 6.26 -11.87 -45.59
N PHE A 408 7.53 -11.83 -46.04
CA PHE A 408 8.67 -12.10 -45.14
C PHE A 408 8.89 -10.98 -44.12
N GLU A 409 8.68 -9.71 -44.50
CA GLU A 409 8.81 -8.58 -43.59
C GLU A 409 7.71 -8.60 -42.52
N THR A 410 6.46 -8.83 -42.90
CA THR A 410 5.33 -8.95 -41.94
C THR A 410 5.56 -10.13 -40.99
N THR A 411 5.97 -11.31 -41.51
CA THR A 411 6.29 -12.47 -40.66
C THR A 411 7.38 -12.12 -39.61
N ALA A 412 8.42 -11.38 -40.02
CA ALA A 412 9.49 -11.00 -39.09
C ALA A 412 9.00 -10.03 -37.99
N LEU A 413 8.11 -9.08 -38.36
CA LEU A 413 7.48 -8.15 -37.40
C LEU A 413 6.57 -8.89 -36.41
N ASP A 414 5.71 -9.79 -36.88
CA ASP A 414 4.82 -10.61 -36.06
C ASP A 414 5.61 -11.42 -35.03
N ARG A 415 6.66 -12.13 -35.49
CA ARG A 415 7.51 -12.92 -34.58
C ARG A 415 8.23 -12.05 -33.54
N ARG A 416 8.60 -10.82 -33.89
CA ARG A 416 9.20 -9.89 -32.92
C ARG A 416 8.17 -9.37 -31.92
N ILE A 417 6.94 -9.05 -32.35
CA ILE A 417 5.84 -8.65 -31.46
C ILE A 417 5.51 -9.78 -30.47
N GLU A 418 5.43 -11.03 -30.96
CA GLU A 418 5.21 -12.21 -30.12
C GLU A 418 6.32 -12.36 -29.06
N ALA A 419 7.59 -12.24 -29.46
CA ALA A 419 8.73 -12.31 -28.54
C ALA A 419 8.67 -11.20 -27.47
N LEU A 420 8.35 -9.94 -27.85
CA LEU A 420 8.21 -8.83 -26.93
C LEU A 420 7.07 -9.06 -25.92
N ALA A 421 5.95 -9.63 -26.35
CA ALA A 421 4.84 -9.94 -25.45
C ALA A 421 5.23 -10.98 -24.39
N LEU A 422 6.00 -12.00 -24.77
CA LEU A 422 6.52 -13.01 -23.84
C LEU A 422 7.61 -12.46 -22.93
N GLU A 423 8.53 -11.63 -23.45
CA GLU A 423 9.55 -10.92 -22.64
C GLU A 423 8.88 -10.05 -21.60
N ARG A 424 7.81 -9.31 -21.94
CA ARG A 424 7.00 -8.52 -21.02
C ARG A 424 6.38 -9.39 -19.93
N SER A 425 5.68 -10.48 -20.31
CA SER A 425 5.02 -11.37 -19.35
C SER A 425 6.00 -12.04 -18.39
N LEU A 426 7.20 -12.38 -18.87
CA LEU A 426 8.27 -12.88 -18.02
C LEU A 426 8.71 -11.81 -17.00
N GLY A 427 8.92 -10.57 -17.46
CA GLY A 427 9.30 -9.45 -16.60
C GLY A 427 8.27 -9.14 -15.55
N GLU A 428 6.97 -9.09 -15.91
CA GLU A 428 5.84 -8.90 -15.00
C GLU A 428 5.84 -9.98 -13.89
N THR A 429 6.02 -11.24 -14.29
CA THR A 429 6.02 -12.37 -13.36
C THR A 429 7.23 -12.32 -12.43
N GLN A 430 8.41 -11.91 -12.92
CA GLN A 430 9.63 -11.75 -12.10
C GLN A 430 9.50 -10.62 -11.08
N ILE A 431 8.98 -9.45 -11.48
CA ILE A 431 8.72 -8.32 -10.57
C ILE A 431 7.74 -8.77 -9.49
N THR A 432 6.66 -9.45 -9.88
CA THR A 432 5.66 -9.95 -8.94
C THR A 432 6.26 -10.95 -7.95
N LEU A 433 7.03 -11.93 -8.43
CA LEU A 433 7.71 -12.90 -7.55
C LEU A 433 8.65 -12.21 -6.55
N THR A 434 9.37 -11.18 -6.96
CA THR A 434 10.29 -10.44 -6.08
C THR A 434 9.55 -9.80 -4.90
N VAL A 435 8.39 -9.21 -5.13
CA VAL A 435 7.55 -8.60 -4.07
C VAL A 435 6.90 -9.68 -3.20
N GLU A 436 6.36 -10.75 -3.82
CA GLU A 436 5.76 -11.86 -3.07
C GLU A 436 6.75 -12.58 -2.15
N LEU A 437 8.03 -12.60 -2.51
CA LEU A 437 9.13 -13.10 -1.67
C LEU A 437 9.60 -12.10 -0.60
N GLY A 438 9.08 -10.89 -0.57
CA GLY A 438 9.55 -9.84 0.33
C GLY A 438 10.96 -9.33 -0.03
N LEU A 439 11.32 -9.36 -1.31
CA LEU A 439 12.60 -8.90 -1.85
C LEU A 439 12.40 -7.60 -2.63
N GLY A 440 13.39 -6.72 -2.63
CA GLY A 440 13.47 -5.65 -3.64
C GLY A 440 12.91 -4.29 -3.25
N LEU A 441 12.51 -4.05 -1.99
CA LEU A 441 12.30 -2.70 -1.46
C LEU A 441 13.16 -2.44 -0.24
N PRO A 442 13.49 -1.17 0.07
CA PRO A 442 14.29 -0.85 1.24
C PRO A 442 13.62 -1.43 2.48
N GLN A 443 14.26 -2.42 3.06
CA GLN A 443 13.84 -3.05 4.29
C GLN A 443 13.92 -2.02 5.43
N THR A 444 12.84 -1.36 5.73
CA THR A 444 12.61 -0.91 7.10
C THR A 444 12.45 -2.19 7.89
N ARG A 445 13.49 -2.59 8.58
CA ARG A 445 13.47 -3.77 9.45
C ARG A 445 12.40 -3.50 10.51
N ILE A 446 11.21 -4.07 10.32
CA ILE A 446 10.28 -4.26 11.43
C ILE A 446 11.01 -5.26 12.32
N VAL A 447 11.63 -4.75 13.39
CA VAL A 447 12.30 -5.60 14.36
C VAL A 447 11.19 -6.37 15.07
N PRO A 448 11.03 -7.68 14.84
CA PRO A 448 10.07 -8.44 15.63
C PRO A 448 10.50 -8.29 17.09
N ALA A 449 9.52 -7.98 17.96
CA ALA A 449 9.77 -7.92 19.39
C ALA A 449 10.44 -9.24 19.80
N ARG A 450 11.67 -9.14 20.34
CA ARG A 450 12.42 -10.32 20.81
C ARG A 450 11.46 -11.19 21.64
N LYS A 451 11.41 -12.48 21.29
CA LYS A 451 10.82 -13.51 22.16
C LYS A 451 11.52 -13.39 23.52
N SER A 452 10.81 -12.85 24.51
CA SER A 452 11.18 -12.89 25.92
C SER A 452 10.55 -14.10 26.56
#